data_1a43adf79937cd854ab0d8e61ba2efd0
#
_entry.id   1a43adf79937cd854ab0d8e61ba2efd0
#
_cell.length_a   1.000
_cell.length_b   1.000
_cell.length_c   1.000
_cell.angle_alpha   90.00
_cell.angle_beta   90.00
_cell.angle_gamma   90.00
#
_symmetry.space_group_name_H-M   'P 1'
#
loop_
_entity.id
_entity.type
_entity.pdbx_description
1 polymer ?
#
loop_
_entity_poly.entity_id
_entity_poly.type
_entity_poly.pdbx_seq_one_letter_code
_entity_poly.pdbx_strand_id
1 'polypeptide(L)'
;NSSYVTISHNRKYLYSITDFGVESYRILEDGSLSVINHASINGMRGCYLSTDYEDKFLFVAGYHDAKLTVLRVRENGEIGEITDEIYHKGLGSIAERNFKPHINCVKMTRDNRFLCAADLGMDHVVVYELNHMNGRLRQVDIIRSEQESAPRHLKFSKDGKLLYVVHELKNYIDVYTYSVDKEHRMPIFEKIQSISTLNDYHAGGSAASALNISEDFKYLC
;
A
#
# COMPACT_ATOMS: atom_id res chain seq x y z
N ASN A 1 18.19 -1.24 -10.43
CA ASN A 1 18.15 -1.69 -9.03
C ASN A 1 16.71 -1.82 -8.57
N SER A 2 16.31 -3.01 -8.07
CA SER A 2 14.98 -3.20 -7.46
C SER A 2 14.95 -2.56 -6.06
N SER A 3 13.84 -1.88 -5.72
CA SER A 3 13.62 -1.34 -4.38
C SER A 3 12.50 -2.06 -3.64
N TYR A 4 11.59 -2.69 -4.36
CA TYR A 4 10.48 -3.46 -3.81
C TYR A 4 10.01 -4.51 -4.80
N VAL A 5 9.52 -5.64 -4.29
CA VAL A 5 8.94 -6.72 -5.09
C VAL A 5 7.63 -7.18 -4.49
N THR A 6 6.72 -7.67 -5.32
CA THR A 6 5.50 -8.35 -4.90
C THR A 6 5.27 -9.59 -5.76
N ILE A 7 4.68 -10.61 -5.16
CA ILE A 7 4.28 -11.84 -5.85
C ILE A 7 2.77 -11.78 -6.08
N SER A 8 2.33 -12.18 -7.26
CA SER A 8 0.91 -12.34 -7.58
C SER A 8 0.22 -13.31 -6.61
N HIS A 9 -1.09 -13.15 -6.39
CA HIS A 9 -1.85 -14.03 -5.49
C HIS A 9 -1.90 -15.48 -6.00
N ASN A 10 -1.87 -15.66 -7.33
CA ASN A 10 -1.78 -17.00 -7.96
C ASN A 10 -0.37 -17.61 -7.90
N ARG A 11 0.64 -16.88 -7.36
CA ARG A 11 2.04 -17.29 -7.19
C ARG A 11 2.80 -17.63 -8.48
N LYS A 12 2.31 -17.22 -9.64
CA LYS A 12 2.95 -17.49 -10.93
C LYS A 12 3.87 -16.37 -11.40
N TYR A 13 3.68 -15.15 -10.86
CA TYR A 13 4.37 -13.96 -11.34
C TYR A 13 4.96 -13.17 -10.18
N LEU A 14 6.06 -12.48 -10.46
CA LEU A 14 6.70 -11.52 -9.56
C LEU A 14 6.78 -10.18 -10.28
N TYR A 15 6.45 -9.11 -9.57
CA TYR A 15 6.57 -7.73 -10.04
C TYR A 15 7.61 -7.00 -9.21
N SER A 16 8.47 -6.22 -9.89
CA SER A 16 9.59 -5.50 -9.28
C SER A 16 9.58 -4.04 -9.69
N ILE A 17 9.86 -3.15 -8.75
CA ILE A 17 10.18 -1.76 -9.07
C ILE A 17 11.61 -1.71 -9.62
N THR A 18 11.78 -0.95 -10.70
CA THR A 18 13.08 -0.66 -11.31
C THR A 18 13.34 0.85 -11.32
N ASP A 19 14.51 1.27 -11.81
CA ASP A 19 14.85 2.69 -11.92
C ASP A 19 13.97 3.44 -12.93
N PHE A 20 13.37 2.71 -13.88
CA PHE A 20 12.59 3.30 -14.98
C PHE A 20 11.11 2.88 -15.01
N GLY A 21 10.63 2.23 -13.95
CA GLY A 21 9.24 1.79 -13.89
C GLY A 21 9.08 0.47 -13.13
N VAL A 22 8.42 -0.49 -13.74
CA VAL A 22 8.13 -1.80 -13.16
C VAL A 22 8.43 -2.91 -14.17
N GLU A 23 8.89 -4.05 -13.67
CA GLU A 23 9.14 -5.26 -14.45
C GLU A 23 8.32 -6.42 -13.96
N SER A 24 7.89 -7.28 -14.87
CA SER A 24 7.19 -8.51 -14.56
C SER A 24 8.03 -9.72 -14.94
N TYR A 25 7.95 -10.74 -14.09
CA TYR A 25 8.66 -12.01 -14.23
C TYR A 25 7.72 -13.18 -14.03
N ARG A 26 7.95 -14.24 -14.79
CA ARG A 26 7.37 -15.56 -14.53
C ARG A 26 8.24 -16.29 -13.51
N ILE A 27 7.62 -16.86 -12.50
CA ILE A 27 8.28 -17.77 -11.55
C ILE A 27 8.24 -19.16 -12.17
N LEU A 28 9.44 -19.77 -12.39
CA LEU A 28 9.59 -21.10 -12.96
C LEU A 28 9.49 -22.17 -11.85
N GLU A 29 9.37 -23.44 -12.24
CA GLU A 29 9.22 -24.56 -11.31
C GLU A 29 10.42 -24.73 -10.37
N ASP A 30 11.62 -24.38 -10.82
CA ASP A 30 12.85 -24.38 -10.02
C ASP A 30 13.02 -23.14 -9.14
N GLY A 31 12.05 -22.21 -9.16
CA GLY A 31 12.07 -20.93 -8.43
C GLY A 31 12.86 -19.82 -9.14
N SER A 32 13.47 -20.09 -10.28
CA SER A 32 14.13 -19.05 -11.08
C SER A 32 13.12 -18.12 -11.75
N LEU A 33 13.59 -16.97 -12.23
CA LEU A 33 12.74 -15.92 -12.80
C LEU A 33 13.04 -15.76 -14.29
N SER A 34 11.97 -15.70 -15.10
CA SER A 34 12.04 -15.35 -16.53
C SER A 34 11.34 -14.01 -16.74
N VAL A 35 12.04 -13.02 -17.30
CA VAL A 35 11.48 -11.71 -17.63
C VAL A 35 10.32 -11.85 -18.61
N ILE A 36 9.22 -11.18 -18.33
CA ILE A 36 8.08 -11.08 -19.24
C ILE A 36 8.12 -9.75 -19.98
N ASN A 37 8.01 -8.63 -19.23
CA ASN A 37 8.08 -7.30 -19.83
C ASN A 37 8.45 -6.23 -18.80
N HIS A 38 8.67 -5.02 -19.33
CA HIS A 38 8.90 -3.80 -18.60
C HIS A 38 7.82 -2.78 -18.98
N ALA A 39 7.35 -1.98 -18.00
CA ALA A 39 6.39 -0.91 -18.22
C ALA A 39 6.81 0.37 -17.48
N SER A 40 6.67 1.52 -18.17
CA SER A 40 6.85 2.83 -17.54
C SER A 40 5.68 3.15 -16.63
N ILE A 41 5.96 3.89 -15.56
CA ILE A 41 4.94 4.47 -14.68
C ILE A 41 4.74 5.97 -14.90
N ASN A 42 5.38 6.56 -15.92
CA ASN A 42 5.29 7.98 -16.27
C ASN A 42 5.57 8.95 -15.10
N GLY A 43 6.50 8.59 -14.23
CA GLY A 43 6.78 9.35 -13.01
C GLY A 43 8.11 8.99 -12.40
N MET A 44 8.29 9.44 -11.16
CA MET A 44 9.46 9.10 -10.36
C MET A 44 9.41 7.64 -9.94
N ARG A 45 10.55 7.11 -9.53
CA ARG A 45 10.68 5.73 -9.05
C ARG A 45 9.67 5.42 -7.95
N GLY A 46 8.94 4.31 -8.10
CA GLY A 46 8.04 3.81 -7.07
C GLY A 46 8.79 3.33 -5.81
N CYS A 47 8.08 3.23 -4.71
CA CYS A 47 8.60 2.73 -3.44
C CYS A 47 7.86 1.48 -2.93
N TYR A 48 6.67 1.20 -3.43
CA TYR A 48 5.86 0.07 -3.02
C TYR A 48 5.01 -0.49 -4.16
N LEU A 49 4.78 -1.80 -4.14
CA LEU A 49 3.91 -2.52 -5.08
C LEU A 49 2.91 -3.39 -4.33
N SER A 50 1.70 -3.48 -4.87
CA SER A 50 0.75 -4.55 -4.54
C SER A 50 -0.15 -4.85 -5.73
N THR A 51 -0.76 -6.05 -5.75
CA THR A 51 -1.80 -6.40 -6.71
C THR A 51 -3.16 -6.40 -6.04
N ASP A 52 -4.23 -6.33 -6.83
CA ASP A 52 -5.55 -6.72 -6.39
C ASP A 52 -5.62 -8.26 -6.21
N TYR A 53 -6.65 -8.78 -5.52
CA TYR A 53 -6.73 -10.21 -5.20
C TYR A 53 -7.05 -11.12 -6.40
N GLU A 54 -7.43 -10.54 -7.55
CA GLU A 54 -7.65 -11.27 -8.79
C GLU A 54 -6.46 -11.19 -9.75
N ASP A 55 -5.37 -10.53 -9.33
CA ASP A 55 -4.15 -10.28 -10.13
C ASP A 55 -4.43 -9.58 -11.49
N LYS A 56 -5.44 -8.69 -11.52
CA LYS A 56 -5.82 -7.93 -12.72
C LYS A 56 -5.22 -6.54 -12.77
N PHE A 57 -4.78 -6.02 -11.62
CA PHE A 57 -4.22 -4.68 -11.48
C PHE A 57 -2.99 -4.69 -10.59
N LEU A 58 -1.98 -3.91 -10.98
CA LEU A 58 -0.79 -3.61 -10.21
C LEU A 58 -0.86 -2.16 -9.75
N PHE A 59 -0.72 -1.93 -8.44
CA PHE A 59 -0.69 -0.61 -7.82
C PHE A 59 0.74 -0.25 -7.46
N VAL A 60 1.17 0.95 -7.84
CA VAL A 60 2.50 1.48 -7.56
C VAL A 60 2.38 2.74 -6.72
N ALA A 61 2.96 2.74 -5.54
CA ALA A 61 3.08 3.92 -4.70
C ALA A 61 4.37 4.68 -5.03
N GLY A 62 4.27 5.99 -5.23
CA GLY A 62 5.37 6.91 -5.44
C GLY A 62 5.57 7.82 -4.24
N TYR A 63 6.73 7.69 -3.59
CA TYR A 63 7.09 8.52 -2.43
C TYR A 63 7.43 9.96 -2.85
N HIS A 64 8.23 10.12 -3.89
CA HIS A 64 8.82 11.41 -4.24
C HIS A 64 7.86 12.36 -4.94
N ASP A 65 6.97 11.83 -5.77
CA ASP A 65 5.98 12.56 -6.56
C ASP A 65 4.55 12.43 -6.01
N ALA A 66 4.39 11.71 -4.89
CA ALA A 66 3.10 11.45 -4.26
C ALA A 66 2.06 10.87 -5.24
N LYS A 67 2.53 10.03 -6.15
CA LYS A 67 1.73 9.46 -7.23
C LYS A 67 1.30 8.03 -6.90
N LEU A 68 0.04 7.75 -7.11
CA LEU A 68 -0.51 6.39 -7.15
C LEU A 68 -0.78 6.04 -8.62
N THR A 69 -0.10 5.01 -9.12
CA THR A 69 -0.28 4.52 -10.49
C THR A 69 -0.96 3.16 -10.47
N VAL A 70 -1.96 2.98 -11.31
CA VAL A 70 -2.66 1.70 -11.53
C VAL A 70 -2.34 1.20 -12.93
N LEU A 71 -1.80 -0.02 -13.02
CA LEU A 71 -1.51 -0.68 -14.29
C LEU A 71 -2.36 -1.93 -14.42
N ARG A 72 -2.82 -2.21 -15.64
CA ARG A 72 -3.48 -3.48 -15.93
C ARG A 72 -2.45 -4.61 -15.90
N VAL A 73 -2.87 -5.75 -15.36
CA VAL A 73 -2.13 -7.00 -15.48
C VAL A 73 -2.91 -7.96 -16.39
N ARG A 74 -2.23 -8.56 -17.35
CA ARG A 74 -2.81 -9.54 -18.28
C ARG A 74 -2.72 -10.95 -17.70
N GLU A 75 -3.52 -11.86 -18.21
CA GLU A 75 -3.57 -13.26 -17.75
C GLU A 75 -2.21 -14.00 -17.82
N ASN A 76 -1.35 -13.60 -18.74
CA ASN A 76 0.00 -14.14 -18.87
C ASN A 76 1.02 -13.50 -17.91
N GLY A 77 0.60 -12.59 -17.04
CA GLY A 77 1.41 -11.83 -16.07
C GLY A 77 2.08 -10.58 -16.64
N GLU A 78 1.86 -10.26 -17.91
CA GLU A 78 2.37 -9.06 -18.55
C GLU A 78 1.73 -7.80 -17.95
N ILE A 79 2.54 -6.77 -17.69
CA ILE A 79 2.06 -5.46 -17.28
C ILE A 79 1.59 -4.72 -18.54
N GLY A 80 0.32 -4.34 -18.56
CA GLY A 80 -0.32 -3.61 -19.65
C GLY A 80 -0.29 -2.10 -19.45
N GLU A 81 -1.34 -1.46 -19.94
CA GLU A 81 -1.50 0.00 -19.92
C GLU A 81 -1.72 0.56 -18.50
N ILE A 82 -1.36 1.81 -18.30
CA ILE A 82 -1.77 2.59 -17.14
C ILE A 82 -3.27 2.87 -17.25
N THR A 83 -4.04 2.45 -16.25
CA THR A 83 -5.49 2.65 -16.22
C THR A 83 -5.87 3.86 -15.38
N ASP A 84 -5.05 4.23 -14.40
CA ASP A 84 -5.26 5.43 -13.60
C ASP A 84 -3.96 6.01 -13.04
N GLU A 85 -3.94 7.31 -12.81
CA GLU A 85 -2.84 8.06 -12.21
C GLU A 85 -3.41 9.13 -11.29
N ILE A 86 -3.13 9.03 -10.00
CA ILE A 86 -3.63 9.94 -8.98
C ILE A 86 -2.44 10.58 -8.27
N TYR A 87 -2.43 11.91 -8.19
CA TYR A 87 -1.46 12.67 -7.40
C TYR A 87 -2.11 13.17 -6.12
N HIS A 88 -1.57 12.78 -4.98
CA HIS A 88 -1.96 13.40 -3.73
C HIS A 88 -1.46 14.84 -3.68
N LYS A 89 -2.29 15.74 -3.19
CA LYS A 89 -2.01 17.17 -3.11
C LYS A 89 -2.35 17.68 -1.72
N GLY A 90 -1.60 18.64 -1.25
CA GLY A 90 -1.84 19.29 0.04
C GLY A 90 -0.56 19.76 0.68
N LEU A 91 -0.71 20.38 1.84
CA LEU A 91 0.37 20.73 2.74
C LEU A 91 0.17 19.91 4.03
N GLY A 92 1.18 19.19 4.42
CA GLY A 92 1.23 18.48 5.69
C GLY A 92 1.59 19.40 6.85
N SER A 93 2.23 18.84 7.87
CA SER A 93 2.78 19.60 9.00
C SER A 93 4.12 20.24 8.65
N ILE A 94 4.68 21.00 9.59
CA ILE A 94 6.02 21.59 9.45
C ILE A 94 7.17 20.62 9.77
N ALA A 95 6.86 19.39 10.18
CA ALA A 95 7.86 18.37 10.47
C ALA A 95 8.62 17.95 9.20
N GLU A 96 9.91 17.64 9.32
CA GLU A 96 10.84 17.45 8.22
C GLU A 96 10.38 16.46 7.13
N ARG A 97 9.66 15.40 7.48
CA ARG A 97 9.19 14.37 6.53
C ARG A 97 7.68 14.42 6.27
N ASN A 98 7.00 15.43 6.77
CA ASN A 98 5.55 15.48 6.87
C ASN A 98 4.99 16.82 6.35
N PHE A 99 5.71 17.50 5.46
CA PHE A 99 5.31 18.82 4.94
C PHE A 99 4.62 18.77 3.57
N LYS A 100 4.71 17.67 2.85
CA LYS A 100 4.07 17.43 1.56
C LYS A 100 3.65 15.97 1.42
N PRO A 101 2.74 15.64 0.50
CA PRO A 101 2.29 14.26 0.28
C PRO A 101 3.44 13.31 -0.08
N HIS A 102 3.39 12.09 0.47
CA HIS A 102 4.30 10.98 0.20
C HIS A 102 3.57 9.66 0.33
N ILE A 103 3.14 9.05 -0.78
CA ILE A 103 2.48 7.74 -0.75
C ILE A 103 3.53 6.66 -0.54
N ASN A 104 3.47 5.94 0.58
CA ASN A 104 4.50 4.97 0.96
C ASN A 104 4.05 3.51 0.88
N CYS A 105 2.76 3.23 1.01
CA CYS A 105 2.21 1.88 0.96
C CYS A 105 0.79 1.91 0.40
N VAL A 106 0.47 0.91 -0.41
CA VAL A 106 -0.89 0.70 -0.96
C VAL A 106 -1.31 -0.75 -0.79
N LYS A 107 -2.52 -0.98 -0.26
CA LYS A 107 -3.07 -2.32 -0.01
C LYS A 107 -4.55 -2.38 -0.30
N MET A 108 -4.96 -3.43 -1.04
CA MET A 108 -6.37 -3.78 -1.21
C MET A 108 -6.95 -4.37 0.07
N THR A 109 -8.21 -4.04 0.35
CA THR A 109 -9.03 -4.78 1.32
C THR A 109 -9.23 -6.22 0.86
N ARG A 110 -9.40 -7.16 1.81
CA ARG A 110 -9.49 -8.60 1.48
C ARG A 110 -10.69 -8.98 0.61
N ASP A 111 -11.73 -8.18 0.64
CA ASP A 111 -12.91 -8.31 -0.23
C ASP A 111 -12.70 -7.76 -1.64
N ASN A 112 -11.47 -7.34 -1.94
CA ASN A 112 -11.03 -6.80 -3.24
C ASN A 112 -11.80 -5.56 -3.71
N ARG A 113 -12.38 -4.75 -2.79
CA ARG A 113 -13.21 -3.60 -3.16
C ARG A 113 -12.50 -2.25 -3.04
N PHE A 114 -11.72 -2.08 -1.97
CA PHE A 114 -11.11 -0.79 -1.66
C PHE A 114 -9.60 -0.88 -1.59
N LEU A 115 -8.93 0.14 -2.11
CA LEU A 115 -7.48 0.32 -2.01
C LEU A 115 -7.19 1.37 -0.94
N CYS A 116 -6.42 1.00 0.07
CA CYS A 116 -5.93 1.91 1.11
C CYS A 116 -4.53 2.39 0.73
N ALA A 117 -4.32 3.70 0.68
CA ALA A 117 -3.05 4.34 0.36
C ALA A 117 -2.56 5.17 1.56
N ALA A 118 -1.47 4.73 2.21
CA ALA A 118 -0.86 5.47 3.31
C ALA A 118 -0.06 6.65 2.76
N ASP A 119 -0.49 7.85 3.12
CA ASP A 119 0.23 9.10 2.84
C ASP A 119 0.93 9.59 4.10
N LEU A 120 2.22 9.32 4.14
CA LEU A 120 3.10 9.66 5.25
C LEU A 120 3.16 11.18 5.49
N GLY A 121 3.17 11.96 4.41
CA GLY A 121 3.30 13.42 4.50
C GLY A 121 2.02 14.14 4.89
N MET A 122 0.87 13.46 4.78
CA MET A 122 -0.44 14.06 5.04
C MET A 122 -1.13 13.51 6.29
N ASP A 123 -0.47 12.65 7.04
CA ASP A 123 -1.01 12.02 8.26
C ASP A 123 -2.35 11.33 8.05
N HIS A 124 -2.51 10.64 6.92
CA HIS A 124 -3.75 9.92 6.67
C HIS A 124 -3.57 8.70 5.73
N VAL A 125 -4.57 7.85 5.74
CA VAL A 125 -4.73 6.78 4.74
C VAL A 125 -5.92 7.15 3.87
N VAL A 126 -5.69 7.36 2.58
CA VAL A 126 -6.76 7.60 1.61
C VAL A 126 -7.34 6.26 1.17
N VAL A 127 -8.66 6.17 1.14
CA VAL A 127 -9.38 4.95 0.74
C VAL A 127 -10.06 5.20 -0.60
N TYR A 128 -9.76 4.34 -1.57
CA TYR A 128 -10.30 4.37 -2.92
C TYR A 128 -11.14 3.13 -3.20
N GLU A 129 -12.27 3.30 -3.87
CA GLU A 129 -13.00 2.20 -4.50
C GLU A 129 -12.39 1.89 -5.87
N LEU A 130 -12.09 0.61 -6.12
CA LEU A 130 -11.56 0.12 -7.40
C LEU A 130 -12.71 -0.23 -8.34
N ASN A 131 -12.73 0.34 -9.52
CA ASN A 131 -13.58 -0.12 -10.61
C ASN A 131 -12.87 -1.26 -11.36
N HIS A 132 -13.29 -2.49 -11.14
CA HIS A 132 -12.67 -3.70 -11.71
C HIS A 132 -12.84 -3.82 -13.25
N MET A 133 -13.73 -3.05 -13.87
CA MET A 133 -13.91 -3.05 -15.32
C MET A 133 -12.79 -2.27 -16.02
N ASN A 134 -12.46 -1.10 -15.50
CA ASN A 134 -11.55 -0.16 -16.16
C ASN A 134 -10.29 0.19 -15.36
N GLY A 135 -10.16 -0.27 -14.11
CA GLY A 135 -9.01 -0.03 -13.26
C GLY A 135 -8.91 1.37 -12.68
N ARG A 136 -9.98 2.17 -12.76
CA ARG A 136 -10.01 3.51 -12.18
C ARG A 136 -10.35 3.47 -10.70
N LEU A 137 -9.77 4.41 -9.96
CA LEU A 137 -9.96 4.60 -8.54
C LEU A 137 -10.86 5.82 -8.27
N ARG A 138 -11.79 5.66 -7.34
CA ARG A 138 -12.61 6.76 -6.83
C ARG A 138 -12.37 6.90 -5.33
N GLN A 139 -11.89 8.06 -4.89
CA GLN A 139 -11.74 8.31 -3.45
C GLN A 139 -13.10 8.26 -2.77
N VAL A 140 -13.18 7.50 -1.68
CA VAL A 140 -14.43 7.27 -0.93
C VAL A 140 -14.31 7.64 0.53
N ASP A 141 -13.11 7.58 1.12
CA ASP A 141 -12.89 7.89 2.53
C ASP A 141 -11.46 8.34 2.80
N ILE A 142 -11.22 8.89 3.99
CA ILE A 142 -9.91 9.24 4.55
C ILE A 142 -9.86 8.84 6.02
N ILE A 143 -8.99 7.90 6.36
CA ILE A 143 -8.67 7.55 7.75
C ILE A 143 -7.60 8.54 8.23
N ARG A 144 -7.98 9.45 9.14
CA ARG A 144 -7.06 10.44 9.70
C ARG A 144 -6.27 9.85 10.86
N SER A 145 -4.97 10.07 10.81
CA SER A 145 -4.03 9.74 11.89
C SER A 145 -3.76 10.96 12.77
N GLU A 146 -3.05 10.76 13.85
CA GLU A 146 -2.55 11.85 14.67
C GLU A 146 -1.59 12.72 13.85
N GLN A 147 -1.63 14.02 14.05
CA GLN A 147 -0.76 14.96 13.35
C GLN A 147 0.73 14.63 13.62
N GLU A 148 1.55 14.71 12.61
CA GLU A 148 2.99 14.39 12.64
C GLU A 148 3.30 12.92 12.99
N SER A 149 2.36 12.01 12.79
CA SER A 149 2.56 10.60 13.07
C SER A 149 3.17 9.84 11.89
N ALA A 150 2.91 10.29 10.66
CA ALA A 150 3.43 9.73 9.43
C ALA A 150 3.04 8.24 9.21
N PRO A 151 1.79 7.92 8.85
CA PRO A 151 1.38 6.56 8.53
C PRO A 151 2.18 6.05 7.33
N ARG A 152 2.89 4.94 7.52
CA ARG A 152 3.88 4.47 6.55
C ARG A 152 3.53 3.15 5.89
N HIS A 153 3.11 2.15 6.65
CA HIS A 153 2.86 0.82 6.14
C HIS A 153 1.52 0.26 6.64
N LEU A 154 0.86 -0.52 5.79
CA LEU A 154 -0.47 -1.07 6.02
C LEU A 154 -0.44 -2.60 5.95
N LYS A 155 -1.19 -3.28 6.82
CA LYS A 155 -1.40 -4.71 6.76
C LYS A 155 -2.82 -5.06 7.18
N PHE A 156 -3.50 -5.91 6.42
CA PHE A 156 -4.77 -6.49 6.83
C PHE A 156 -4.57 -7.83 7.53
N SER A 157 -5.41 -8.12 8.53
CA SER A 157 -5.49 -9.46 9.13
C SER A 157 -5.86 -10.52 8.08
N LYS A 158 -5.65 -11.80 8.42
CA LYS A 158 -5.95 -12.90 7.49
C LYS A 158 -7.42 -12.94 7.07
N ASP A 159 -8.32 -12.69 8.02
CA ASP A 159 -9.76 -12.66 7.79
C ASP A 159 -10.26 -11.34 7.18
N GLY A 160 -9.37 -10.36 7.02
CA GLY A 160 -9.68 -9.04 6.46
C GLY A 160 -10.46 -8.10 7.36
N LYS A 161 -10.71 -8.47 8.61
CA LYS A 161 -11.52 -7.66 9.53
C LYS A 161 -10.76 -6.58 10.26
N LEU A 162 -9.43 -6.67 10.30
CA LEU A 162 -8.57 -5.67 10.94
C LEU A 162 -7.60 -5.08 9.95
N LEU A 163 -7.38 -3.78 10.07
CA LEU A 163 -6.32 -3.03 9.42
C LEU A 163 -5.34 -2.55 10.48
N TYR A 164 -4.06 -2.85 10.28
CA TYR A 164 -2.95 -2.35 11.07
C TYR A 164 -2.23 -1.25 10.29
N VAL A 165 -1.98 -0.13 10.93
CA VAL A 165 -1.28 1.03 10.36
C VAL A 165 -0.10 1.38 11.27
N VAL A 166 1.13 1.26 10.75
CA VAL A 166 2.31 1.69 11.48
C VAL A 166 2.65 3.13 11.16
N HIS A 167 2.97 3.90 12.20
CA HIS A 167 3.30 5.32 12.14
C HIS A 167 4.79 5.54 12.38
N GLU A 168 5.50 6.10 11.37
CA GLU A 168 6.96 6.22 11.37
C GLU A 168 7.48 7.15 12.45
N LEU A 169 6.94 8.37 12.54
CA LEU A 169 7.53 9.43 13.35
C LEU A 169 7.15 9.34 14.83
N LYS A 170 6.00 8.79 15.15
CA LYS A 170 5.55 8.62 16.54
C LYS A 170 5.64 7.20 17.05
N ASN A 171 6.15 6.26 16.25
CA ASN A 171 6.50 4.89 16.67
C ASN A 171 5.36 4.15 17.36
N TYR A 172 4.19 4.10 16.73
CA TYR A 172 3.05 3.32 17.21
C TYR A 172 2.31 2.62 16.06
N ILE A 173 1.46 1.69 16.41
CA ILE A 173 0.56 0.99 15.50
C ILE A 173 -0.87 1.28 15.92
N ASP A 174 -1.67 1.81 15.00
CA ASP A 174 -3.12 1.87 15.12
C ASP A 174 -3.76 0.61 14.56
N VAL A 175 -4.77 0.11 15.25
CA VAL A 175 -5.59 -1.02 14.83
C VAL A 175 -7.01 -0.53 14.58
N TYR A 176 -7.51 -0.80 13.38
CA TYR A 176 -8.88 -0.48 12.97
C TYR A 176 -9.66 -1.75 12.66
N THR A 177 -10.94 -1.80 13.05
CA THR A 177 -11.86 -2.75 12.44
C THR A 177 -12.17 -2.31 11.02
N TYR A 178 -12.46 -3.28 10.15
CA TYR A 178 -12.93 -3.01 8.80
C TYR A 178 -14.23 -3.76 8.56
N SER A 179 -15.20 -3.04 8.04
CA SER A 179 -16.47 -3.57 7.53
C SER A 179 -16.99 -2.72 6.38
N VAL A 180 -18.05 -3.17 5.74
CA VAL A 180 -18.71 -2.44 4.67
C VAL A 180 -20.16 -2.19 5.07
N ASP A 181 -20.57 -0.93 5.02
CA ASP A 181 -21.97 -0.55 5.18
C ASP A 181 -22.85 -1.26 4.14
N LYS A 182 -23.93 -1.92 4.58
CA LYS A 182 -24.77 -2.73 3.73
C LYS A 182 -25.67 -1.89 2.81
N GLU A 183 -26.08 -0.73 3.25
CA GLU A 183 -26.98 0.16 2.53
C GLU A 183 -26.23 1.00 1.49
N HIS A 184 -25.17 1.73 1.94
CA HIS A 184 -24.42 2.64 1.09
C HIS A 184 -23.20 1.98 0.42
N ARG A 185 -22.86 0.75 0.83
CA ARG A 185 -21.72 -0.03 0.33
C ARG A 185 -20.37 0.68 0.53
N MET A 186 -20.29 1.57 1.51
CA MET A 186 -19.09 2.34 1.86
C MET A 186 -18.23 1.59 2.88
N PRO A 187 -16.91 1.78 2.86
CA PRO A 187 -16.02 1.19 3.86
C PRO A 187 -16.22 1.88 5.21
N ILE A 188 -16.16 1.11 6.28
CA ILE A 188 -16.18 1.61 7.65
C ILE A 188 -14.89 1.15 8.33
N PHE A 189 -14.12 2.12 8.84
CA PHE A 189 -12.92 1.88 9.65
C PHE A 189 -13.10 2.51 11.02
N GLU A 190 -13.06 1.70 12.08
CA GLU A 190 -13.18 2.18 13.47
C GLU A 190 -11.90 1.85 14.22
N LYS A 191 -11.23 2.86 14.77
CA LYS A 191 -10.02 2.67 15.57
C LYS A 191 -10.38 2.02 16.90
N ILE A 192 -9.80 0.86 17.18
CA ILE A 192 -10.03 0.09 18.41
C ILE A 192 -8.83 0.05 19.34
N GLN A 193 -7.63 0.33 18.83
CA GLN A 193 -6.41 0.25 19.63
C GLN A 193 -5.30 1.12 19.05
N SER A 194 -4.40 1.57 19.92
CA SER A 194 -3.12 2.19 19.57
C SER A 194 -2.05 1.62 20.50
N ILE A 195 -0.92 1.13 19.93
CA ILE A 195 0.13 0.47 20.69
C ILE A 195 1.48 1.06 20.29
N SER A 196 2.28 1.50 21.29
CA SER A 196 3.68 1.90 21.06
C SER A 196 4.51 0.73 20.55
N THR A 197 5.40 1.00 19.58
CA THR A 197 6.44 0.05 19.13
C THR A 197 7.74 0.19 19.91
N LEU A 198 7.82 1.16 20.82
CA LEU A 198 8.97 1.42 21.66
C LEU A 198 8.77 0.75 23.04
N ASN A 199 9.86 0.26 23.62
CA ASN A 199 9.85 -0.18 24.99
C ASN A 199 10.04 1.01 25.96
N ASP A 200 9.76 0.80 27.24
CA ASP A 200 9.82 1.85 28.28
C ASP A 200 11.25 2.41 28.52
N TYR A 201 12.26 1.75 27.99
CA TYR A 201 13.68 2.13 28.13
C TYR A 201 14.28 2.75 26.86
N HIS A 202 13.45 3.10 25.88
CA HIS A 202 13.94 3.62 24.62
C HIS A 202 14.56 5.01 24.79
N ALA A 203 15.82 5.16 24.39
CA ALA A 203 16.62 6.38 24.59
C ALA A 203 16.54 7.40 23.44
N GLY A 204 15.55 7.32 22.56
CA GLY A 204 15.31 8.27 21.47
C GLY A 204 15.85 7.83 20.10
N GLY A 205 15.47 8.55 19.04
CA GLY A 205 15.98 8.36 17.68
C GLY A 205 15.46 7.11 16.95
N SER A 206 14.17 6.79 17.06
CA SER A 206 13.54 5.65 16.37
C SER A 206 12.57 6.08 15.27
N ALA A 207 12.41 5.23 14.25
CA ALA A 207 11.44 5.39 13.18
C ALA A 207 10.89 4.02 12.78
N ALA A 208 9.62 3.75 13.08
CA ALA A 208 8.97 2.51 12.70
C ALA A 208 8.77 2.45 11.18
N SER A 209 9.20 1.37 10.51
CA SER A 209 9.25 1.37 9.05
C SER A 209 8.37 0.34 8.35
N ALA A 210 8.32 -0.88 8.87
CA ALA A 210 7.61 -1.99 8.24
C ALA A 210 6.77 -2.77 9.25
N LEU A 211 5.80 -3.48 8.71
CA LEU A 211 4.85 -4.25 9.48
C LEU A 211 4.60 -5.57 8.77
N ASN A 212 4.69 -6.67 9.48
CA ASN A 212 4.33 -7.98 8.96
C ASN A 212 3.55 -8.79 9.99
N ILE A 213 2.88 -9.83 9.53
CA ILE A 213 2.16 -10.78 10.37
C ILE A 213 2.87 -12.13 10.24
N SER A 214 3.10 -12.81 11.37
CA SER A 214 3.69 -14.15 11.38
C SER A 214 2.85 -15.14 10.54
N GLU A 215 3.48 -16.23 10.06
CA GLU A 215 2.79 -17.22 9.22
C GLU A 215 1.63 -17.90 9.95
N ASP A 216 1.73 -18.07 11.27
CA ASP A 216 0.68 -18.61 12.13
C ASP A 216 -0.41 -17.58 12.48
N PHE A 217 -0.26 -16.32 12.02
CA PHE A 217 -1.17 -15.19 12.22
C PHE A 217 -1.38 -14.78 13.70
N LYS A 218 -0.45 -15.12 14.60
CA LYS A 218 -0.55 -14.79 16.03
C LYS A 218 0.21 -13.54 16.42
N TYR A 219 1.22 -13.17 15.65
CA TYR A 219 2.11 -12.07 15.99
C TYR A 219 2.16 -11.03 14.87
N LEU A 220 2.19 -9.77 15.28
CA LEU A 220 2.49 -8.62 14.45
C LEU A 220 3.95 -8.23 14.73
N CYS A 221 4.78 -8.14 13.67
CA CYS A 221 6.23 -7.92 13.75
C CYS A 221 6.62 -6.65 13.01
#